data_69aa7ecfd4d09793e38cdadea1ff1d59
#
_entry.id   69aa7ecfd4d09793e38cdadea1ff1d59
#
_cell.length_a   1.000
_cell.length_b   1.000
_cell.length_c   1.000
_cell.angle_alpha   90.00
_cell.angle_beta   90.00
_cell.angle_gamma   90.00
#
_symmetry.space_group_name_H-M   'P 1'
#
loop_
_entity.id
_entity.type
_entity.pdbx_description
1 polymer ?
#
loop_
_entity_poly.entity_id
_entity_poly.type
_entity_poly.pdbx_seq_one_letter_code
_entity_poly.pdbx_strand_id
1 'polypeptide(L)'
;MPPDFLSCTKTGKVFMIKLIASDIDGTLLPLGQRTLPAETLHLIEQLIDAGVVFSPCSGRQLASIRKLFGPLTDRCVPICDCGADSWLNGKPVHTLPMPREAVNELLHDIIAQPRCAAIASGVNGALYAFKKDWDNEEPEPSLHSPDMLPTHAPEDIPCEILRVSAFCRDGGIAMDPVFRPKWAPRGINVAVGAPAWLDFSVADKALGLSRVCEALHIPLSEVAAFGDSYNDLPMLRTAGEPWLMSIARPELQAEFAGHICTDINAQLRRYLAAAGQRT
;
A
#
# COMPACT_ATOMS: atom_id res chain seq x y z
N MET A 1 -8.93 34.21 -13.13
CA MET A 1 -9.60 32.96 -13.47
C MET A 1 -8.62 31.84 -13.14
N PRO A 2 -8.92 30.88 -12.26
CA PRO A 2 -8.08 29.72 -12.09
C PRO A 2 -8.20 28.82 -13.36
N PRO A 3 -7.13 28.16 -13.82
CA PRO A 3 -7.17 27.31 -15.01
C PRO A 3 -8.04 26.07 -14.75
N ASP A 4 -8.76 25.64 -15.79
CA ASP A 4 -9.59 24.45 -15.81
C ASP A 4 -8.78 23.19 -15.43
N PHE A 5 -9.08 22.64 -14.26
CA PHE A 5 -8.41 21.46 -13.70
C PHE A 5 -9.12 20.16 -14.09
N LEU A 6 -9.12 19.89 -15.37
CA LEU A 6 -9.54 18.61 -15.89
C LEU A 6 -8.28 17.88 -16.37
N SER A 7 -8.02 16.64 -15.94
CA SER A 7 -6.84 15.90 -16.34
C SER A 7 -6.82 15.79 -17.88
N CYS A 8 -5.83 16.43 -18.51
CA CYS A 8 -5.68 16.40 -19.95
C CYS A 8 -4.73 15.26 -20.32
N THR A 9 -5.27 14.14 -20.80
CA THR A 9 -4.45 13.13 -21.45
C THR A 9 -3.97 13.63 -22.82
N LYS A 10 -2.91 13.03 -23.37
CA LYS A 10 -2.38 13.31 -24.74
C LYS A 10 -3.43 13.28 -25.86
N THR A 11 -4.67 12.86 -25.55
CA THR A 11 -5.79 12.73 -26.50
C THR A 11 -6.85 13.84 -26.37
N GLY A 12 -6.68 14.84 -25.49
CA GLY A 12 -7.64 15.93 -25.29
C GLY A 12 -8.99 15.51 -24.67
N LYS A 13 -9.14 14.25 -24.26
CA LYS A 13 -10.32 13.78 -23.52
C LYS A 13 -10.16 14.09 -22.02
N VAL A 14 -11.11 14.83 -21.51
CA VAL A 14 -11.25 15.10 -20.08
C VAL A 14 -11.93 13.90 -19.44
N PHE A 15 -11.21 13.16 -18.60
CA PHE A 15 -11.80 12.08 -17.82
C PHE A 15 -12.15 12.59 -16.43
N MET A 16 -13.32 12.22 -15.97
CA MET A 16 -13.75 12.53 -14.61
C MET A 16 -13.31 11.38 -13.68
N ILE A 17 -12.59 11.71 -12.62
CA ILE A 17 -12.12 10.71 -11.66
C ILE A 17 -13.32 10.05 -10.96
N LYS A 18 -13.37 8.72 -11.02
CA LYS A 18 -14.40 7.88 -10.40
C LYS A 18 -13.85 7.08 -9.21
N LEU A 19 -12.53 6.87 -9.17
CA LEU A 19 -11.86 6.17 -8.08
C LEU A 19 -10.61 6.94 -7.66
N ILE A 20 -10.41 7.07 -6.35
CA ILE A 20 -9.19 7.58 -5.74
C ILE A 20 -8.53 6.44 -4.99
N ALA A 21 -7.34 6.02 -5.42
CA ALA A 21 -6.49 5.08 -4.73
C ALA A 21 -5.40 5.85 -3.98
N SER A 22 -5.19 5.57 -2.70
CA SER A 22 -4.19 6.29 -1.92
C SER A 22 -3.40 5.35 -1.02
N ASP A 23 -2.08 5.48 -1.06
CA ASP A 23 -1.26 4.95 0.02
C ASP A 23 -1.63 5.60 1.35
N ILE A 24 -1.25 4.96 2.46
CA ILE A 24 -1.58 5.40 3.81
C ILE A 24 -0.37 6.09 4.46
N ASP A 25 0.72 5.37 4.66
CA ASP A 25 1.85 5.79 5.49
C ASP A 25 2.79 6.75 4.74
N GLY A 26 2.83 8.01 5.14
CA GLY A 26 3.55 9.07 4.41
C GLY A 26 2.66 9.81 3.39
N THR A 27 1.46 9.30 3.12
CA THR A 27 0.49 9.91 2.19
C THR A 27 -0.75 10.43 2.91
N LEU A 28 -1.68 9.57 3.34
CA LEU A 28 -2.86 9.97 4.14
C LEU A 28 -2.51 10.17 5.60
N LEU A 29 -1.61 9.35 6.12
CA LEU A 29 -1.12 9.38 7.49
C LEU A 29 0.25 10.06 7.51
N PRO A 30 0.37 11.29 8.00
CA PRO A 30 1.65 11.98 8.08
C PRO A 30 2.67 11.21 8.92
N LEU A 31 3.94 11.27 8.53
CA LEU A 31 5.02 10.57 9.23
C LEU A 31 5.02 10.90 10.72
N GLY A 32 5.17 9.87 11.56
CA GLY A 32 5.18 9.98 13.01
C GLY A 32 3.80 10.07 13.68
N GLN A 33 2.71 10.17 12.91
CA GLN A 33 1.35 10.11 13.44
C GLN A 33 0.83 8.66 13.53
N ARG A 34 -0.12 8.43 14.44
CA ARG A 34 -0.73 7.10 14.66
C ARG A 34 -2.20 7.03 14.27
N THR A 35 -2.80 8.19 13.96
CA THR A 35 -4.21 8.33 13.56
C THR A 35 -4.31 9.24 12.36
N LEU A 36 -5.25 8.94 11.47
CA LEU A 36 -5.55 9.80 10.33
C LEU A 36 -6.11 11.14 10.82
N PRO A 37 -5.75 12.25 10.16
CA PRO A 37 -6.36 13.55 10.46
C PRO A 37 -7.88 13.48 10.25
N ALA A 38 -8.64 14.06 11.19
CA ALA A 38 -10.10 14.06 11.12
C ALA A 38 -10.63 14.72 9.84
N GLU A 39 -9.94 15.77 9.36
CA GLU A 39 -10.27 16.45 8.11
C GLU A 39 -10.13 15.51 6.91
N THR A 40 -9.06 14.72 6.85
CA THR A 40 -8.83 13.74 5.78
C THR A 40 -9.95 12.70 5.73
N LEU A 41 -10.32 12.14 6.90
CA LEU A 41 -11.43 11.19 6.99
C LEU A 41 -12.75 11.82 6.53
N HIS A 42 -13.04 13.06 6.93
CA HIS A 42 -14.25 13.78 6.54
C HIS A 42 -14.29 14.04 5.01
N LEU A 43 -13.17 14.43 4.40
CA LEU A 43 -13.09 14.62 2.94
C LEU A 43 -13.30 13.32 2.18
N ILE A 44 -12.75 12.21 2.68
CA ILE A 44 -12.97 10.86 2.09
C ILE A 44 -14.46 10.50 2.17
N GLU A 45 -15.10 10.72 3.31
CA GLU A 45 -16.53 10.48 3.48
C GLU A 45 -17.38 11.29 2.49
N GLN A 46 -17.10 12.59 2.36
CA GLN A 46 -17.80 13.45 1.40
C GLN A 46 -17.59 13.00 -0.06
N LEU A 47 -16.39 12.56 -0.43
CA LEU A 47 -16.11 12.02 -1.77
C LEU A 47 -16.94 10.76 -2.05
N ILE A 48 -17.04 9.85 -1.07
CA ILE A 48 -17.87 8.65 -1.19
C ILE A 48 -19.35 9.02 -1.31
N ASP A 49 -19.84 10.01 -0.53
CA ASP A 49 -21.21 10.53 -0.64
C ASP A 49 -21.49 11.15 -2.02
N ALA A 50 -20.48 11.76 -2.64
CA ALA A 50 -20.55 12.28 -4.00
C ALA A 50 -20.39 11.21 -5.10
N GLY A 51 -20.32 9.92 -4.74
CA GLY A 51 -20.22 8.79 -5.67
C GLY A 51 -18.83 8.50 -6.20
N VAL A 52 -17.78 9.02 -5.56
CA VAL A 52 -16.39 8.66 -5.86
C VAL A 52 -15.98 7.46 -5.01
N VAL A 53 -15.48 6.41 -5.62
CA VAL A 53 -14.92 5.27 -4.89
C VAL A 53 -13.59 5.67 -4.24
N PHE A 54 -13.42 5.36 -2.96
CA PHE A 54 -12.15 5.56 -2.26
C PHE A 54 -11.51 4.21 -1.92
N SER A 55 -10.25 4.05 -2.28
CA SER A 55 -9.48 2.82 -2.10
C SER A 55 -8.18 3.10 -1.35
N PRO A 56 -8.12 2.91 -0.01
CA PRO A 56 -6.84 2.88 0.67
C PRO A 56 -6.02 1.70 0.16
N CYS A 57 -4.79 1.95 -0.30
CA CYS A 57 -3.92 0.97 -0.97
C CYS A 57 -2.58 0.89 -0.23
N SER A 58 -2.39 -0.12 0.61
CA SER A 58 -1.27 -0.16 1.56
C SER A 58 -0.67 -1.56 1.70
N GLY A 59 0.56 -1.60 2.26
CA GLY A 59 1.14 -2.84 2.79
C GLY A 59 0.45 -3.35 4.05
N ARG A 60 -0.44 -2.56 4.66
CA ARG A 60 -1.19 -2.96 5.85
C ARG A 60 -2.22 -4.03 5.54
N GLN A 61 -2.49 -4.90 6.52
CA GLN A 61 -3.62 -5.81 6.49
C GLN A 61 -4.95 -5.07 6.70
N LEU A 62 -6.07 -5.66 6.29
CA LEU A 62 -7.41 -5.11 6.46
C LEU A 62 -7.72 -4.70 7.90
N ALA A 63 -7.34 -5.51 8.90
CA ALA A 63 -7.54 -5.20 10.31
C ALA A 63 -6.83 -3.91 10.74
N SER A 64 -5.63 -3.65 10.22
CA SER A 64 -4.87 -2.42 10.48
C SER A 64 -5.51 -1.21 9.78
N ILE A 65 -6.01 -1.37 8.56
CA ILE A 65 -6.76 -0.31 7.86
C ILE A 65 -8.04 0.03 8.63
N ARG A 66 -8.77 -0.98 9.13
CA ARG A 66 -9.97 -0.78 9.96
C ARG A 66 -9.68 -0.02 11.26
N LYS A 67 -8.53 -0.22 11.88
CA LYS A 67 -8.13 0.57 13.06
C LYS A 67 -7.95 2.06 12.74
N LEU A 68 -7.52 2.40 11.51
CA LEU A 68 -7.29 3.79 11.08
C LEU A 68 -8.57 4.47 10.58
N PHE A 69 -9.36 3.79 9.77
CA PHE A 69 -10.53 4.36 9.11
C PHE A 69 -11.83 4.17 9.91
N GLY A 70 -11.82 3.29 10.92
CA GLY A 70 -13.01 2.96 11.69
C GLY A 70 -14.17 2.45 10.79
N PRO A 71 -15.41 2.88 11.05
CA PRO A 71 -16.58 2.47 10.24
C PRO A 71 -16.50 2.89 8.77
N LEU A 72 -15.71 3.91 8.42
CA LEU A 72 -15.54 4.36 7.04
C LEU A 72 -14.92 3.28 6.15
N THR A 73 -14.17 2.33 6.74
CA THR A 73 -13.57 1.20 6.00
C THR A 73 -14.60 0.40 5.21
N ASP A 74 -15.79 0.20 5.77
CA ASP A 74 -16.85 -0.59 5.12
C ASP A 74 -17.48 0.11 3.91
N ARG A 75 -17.23 1.41 3.77
CA ARG A 75 -17.62 2.25 2.61
C ARG A 75 -16.50 2.42 1.60
N CYS A 76 -15.27 2.04 1.96
CA CYS A 76 -14.08 2.04 1.09
C CYS A 76 -13.93 0.70 0.37
N VAL A 77 -12.99 0.66 -0.56
CA VAL A 77 -12.53 -0.57 -1.24
C VAL A 77 -11.04 -0.79 -0.90
N PRO A 78 -10.73 -1.32 0.30
CA PRO A 78 -9.34 -1.49 0.71
C PRO A 78 -8.55 -2.44 -0.18
N ILE A 79 -7.34 -2.03 -0.54
CA ILE A 79 -6.29 -2.84 -1.18
C ILE A 79 -5.21 -3.03 -0.11
N CYS A 80 -5.04 -4.27 0.32
CA CYS A 80 -4.23 -4.68 1.46
C CYS A 80 -2.99 -5.45 1.01
N ASP A 81 -2.04 -5.64 1.92
CA ASP A 81 -0.85 -6.49 1.74
C ASP A 81 -0.14 -6.23 0.41
N CYS A 82 0.11 -4.93 0.11
CA CYS A 82 0.74 -4.48 -1.14
C CYS A 82 0.01 -4.94 -2.41
N GLY A 83 -1.32 -5.09 -2.38
CA GLY A 83 -2.10 -5.48 -3.54
C GLY A 83 -2.42 -6.97 -3.62
N ALA A 84 -1.95 -7.79 -2.67
CA ALA A 84 -2.23 -9.23 -2.65
C ALA A 84 -3.67 -9.54 -2.20
N ASP A 85 -4.33 -8.62 -1.52
CA ASP A 85 -5.70 -8.79 -1.04
C ASP A 85 -6.51 -7.50 -1.22
N SER A 86 -7.78 -7.60 -1.59
CA SER A 86 -8.68 -6.45 -1.69
C SER A 86 -10.13 -6.82 -1.38
N TRP A 87 -10.88 -5.83 -0.86
CA TRP A 87 -12.19 -6.05 -0.27
C TRP A 87 -13.23 -5.05 -0.77
N LEU A 88 -14.43 -5.52 -1.04
CA LEU A 88 -15.59 -4.71 -1.41
C LEU A 88 -16.82 -5.18 -0.62
N ASN A 89 -17.44 -4.28 0.14
CA ASN A 89 -18.64 -4.59 0.95
C ASN A 89 -18.43 -5.82 1.86
N GLY A 90 -17.26 -5.92 2.49
CA GLY A 90 -16.91 -7.01 3.39
C GLY A 90 -16.62 -8.36 2.73
N LYS A 91 -16.51 -8.39 1.40
CA LYS A 91 -16.16 -9.59 0.63
C LYS A 91 -14.84 -9.39 -0.11
N PRO A 92 -13.99 -10.43 -0.23
CA PRO A 92 -12.77 -10.32 -1.02
C PRO A 92 -13.11 -10.12 -2.50
N VAL A 93 -12.45 -9.16 -3.15
CA VAL A 93 -12.44 -8.96 -4.61
C VAL A 93 -11.45 -9.93 -5.23
N HIS A 94 -10.26 -10.02 -4.65
CA HIS A 94 -9.28 -11.04 -4.94
C HIS A 94 -8.41 -11.29 -3.71
N THR A 95 -7.80 -12.46 -3.66
CA THR A 95 -6.79 -12.85 -2.67
C THR A 95 -5.74 -13.68 -3.42
N LEU A 96 -4.48 -13.26 -3.36
CA LEU A 96 -3.38 -13.87 -4.11
C LEU A 96 -2.24 -14.28 -3.16
N PRO A 97 -2.27 -15.50 -2.62
CA PRO A 97 -1.22 -15.99 -1.75
C PRO A 97 0.06 -16.34 -2.53
N MET A 98 1.18 -16.22 -1.84
CA MET A 98 2.49 -16.64 -2.33
C MET A 98 2.60 -18.19 -2.32
N PRO A 99 3.37 -18.78 -3.26
CA PRO A 99 3.65 -20.21 -3.22
C PRO A 99 4.31 -20.62 -1.89
N ARG A 100 3.78 -21.64 -1.22
CA ARG A 100 4.22 -22.07 0.12
C ARG A 100 5.73 -22.36 0.19
N GLU A 101 6.26 -23.08 -0.80
CA GLU A 101 7.69 -23.39 -0.87
C GLU A 101 8.56 -22.13 -0.94
N ALA A 102 8.13 -21.14 -1.73
CA ALA A 102 8.82 -19.86 -1.84
C ALA A 102 8.76 -19.08 -0.53
N VAL A 103 7.62 -19.10 0.19
CA VAL A 103 7.47 -18.48 1.50
C VAL A 103 8.44 -19.08 2.51
N ASN A 104 8.49 -20.41 2.63
CA ASN A 104 9.37 -21.08 3.58
C ASN A 104 10.83 -20.78 3.29
N GLU A 105 11.26 -20.92 2.03
CA GLU A 105 12.65 -20.60 1.63
C GLU A 105 13.00 -19.12 1.87
N LEU A 106 12.10 -18.21 1.54
CA LEU A 106 12.31 -16.77 1.75
C LEU A 106 12.43 -16.42 3.24
N LEU A 107 11.58 -16.99 4.09
CA LEU A 107 11.65 -16.78 5.53
C LEU A 107 12.96 -17.31 6.09
N HIS A 108 13.41 -18.50 5.67
CA HIS A 108 14.74 -19.02 6.06
C HIS A 108 15.86 -18.10 5.59
N ASP A 109 15.80 -17.56 4.36
CA ASP A 109 16.80 -16.62 3.86
C ASP A 109 16.87 -15.34 4.71
N ILE A 110 15.71 -14.78 5.08
CA ILE A 110 15.63 -13.56 5.92
C ILE A 110 16.15 -13.86 7.33
N ILE A 111 15.68 -14.96 7.92
CA ILE A 111 16.07 -15.39 9.25
C ILE A 111 17.59 -15.70 9.33
N ALA A 112 18.20 -16.18 8.27
CA ALA A 112 19.64 -16.39 8.19
C ALA A 112 20.46 -15.09 8.24
N GLN A 113 19.87 -13.94 7.87
CA GLN A 113 20.56 -12.65 7.95
C GLN A 113 20.68 -12.19 9.41
N PRO A 114 21.88 -11.92 9.94
CA PRO A 114 22.07 -11.59 11.36
C PRO A 114 21.29 -10.35 11.83
N ARG A 115 21.07 -9.40 10.92
CA ARG A 115 20.46 -8.09 11.22
C ARG A 115 19.05 -7.92 10.63
N CYS A 116 18.41 -9.03 10.25
CA CYS A 116 17.03 -9.01 9.76
C CYS A 116 16.11 -9.87 10.65
N ALA A 117 14.89 -9.39 10.83
CA ALA A 117 13.77 -10.15 11.37
C ALA A 117 12.67 -10.24 10.28
N ALA A 118 11.79 -11.22 10.38
CA ALA A 118 10.73 -11.41 9.38
C ALA A 118 9.34 -11.35 9.99
N ILE A 119 8.38 -10.87 9.19
CA ILE A 119 6.95 -10.97 9.45
C ILE A 119 6.28 -11.57 8.22
N ALA A 120 5.45 -12.58 8.42
CA ALA A 120 4.60 -13.14 7.37
C ALA A 120 3.14 -12.77 7.63
N SER A 121 2.46 -12.24 6.61
CA SER A 121 1.06 -11.82 6.63
C SER A 121 0.18 -12.94 6.09
N GLY A 122 -0.63 -13.54 6.96
CA GLY A 122 -1.50 -14.67 6.60
C GLY A 122 -2.85 -14.24 6.03
N VAL A 123 -3.43 -15.07 5.16
CA VAL A 123 -4.80 -14.89 4.62
C VAL A 123 -5.86 -14.88 5.74
N ASN A 124 -5.56 -15.45 6.90
CA ASN A 124 -6.42 -15.45 8.09
C ASN A 124 -6.36 -14.14 8.89
N GLY A 125 -5.59 -13.15 8.44
CA GLY A 125 -5.39 -11.86 9.11
C GLY A 125 -4.37 -11.90 10.24
N ALA A 126 -3.67 -13.02 10.47
CA ALA A 126 -2.61 -13.10 11.47
C ALA A 126 -1.26 -12.60 10.90
N LEU A 127 -0.43 -12.06 11.78
CA LEU A 127 0.96 -11.71 11.51
C LEU A 127 1.87 -12.67 12.27
N TYR A 128 2.67 -13.44 11.55
CA TYR A 128 3.62 -14.41 12.09
C TYR A 128 4.99 -13.76 12.17
N ALA A 129 5.50 -13.54 13.39
CA ALA A 129 6.74 -12.80 13.62
C ALA A 129 7.90 -13.74 13.97
N PHE A 130 9.01 -13.62 13.23
CA PHE A 130 10.27 -14.32 13.42
C PHE A 130 11.30 -13.34 13.99
N LYS A 131 11.38 -13.30 15.32
CA LYS A 131 12.25 -12.38 16.04
C LYS A 131 13.72 -12.86 16.08
N LYS A 132 14.61 -11.95 16.41
CA LYS A 132 16.03 -12.20 16.60
C LYS A 132 16.46 -11.93 18.05
N ASP A 133 17.56 -12.52 18.49
CA ASP A 133 18.09 -12.34 19.84
C ASP A 133 18.38 -10.87 20.17
N TRP A 134 18.89 -10.11 19.16
CA TRP A 134 19.13 -8.66 19.33
C TRP A 134 17.87 -7.86 19.64
N ASP A 135 16.68 -8.32 19.27
CA ASP A 135 15.42 -7.67 19.56
C ASP A 135 15.06 -7.71 21.06
N ASN A 136 15.70 -8.60 21.83
CA ASN A 136 15.58 -8.61 23.29
C ASN A 136 16.42 -7.51 23.97
N GLU A 137 17.53 -7.09 23.34
CA GLU A 137 18.42 -6.06 23.87
C GLU A 137 18.01 -4.67 23.38
N GLU A 138 17.63 -4.56 22.11
CA GLU A 138 17.17 -3.33 21.46
C GLU A 138 15.85 -3.58 20.74
N PRO A 139 14.70 -3.60 21.46
CA PRO A 139 13.40 -3.93 20.90
C PRO A 139 12.99 -2.98 19.78
N GLU A 140 12.58 -3.56 18.66
CA GLU A 140 11.95 -2.80 17.58
C GLU A 140 10.42 -2.78 17.79
N PRO A 141 9.82 -1.61 18.10
CA PRO A 141 8.39 -1.54 18.45
C PRO A 141 7.46 -2.12 17.37
N SER A 142 7.86 -2.03 16.10
CA SER A 142 7.06 -2.57 14.99
C SER A 142 7.01 -4.10 14.93
N LEU A 143 7.95 -4.78 15.61
CA LEU A 143 7.97 -6.25 15.77
C LEU A 143 7.22 -6.73 17.02
N HIS A 144 6.73 -5.81 17.86
CA HIS A 144 6.08 -6.09 19.15
C HIS A 144 4.60 -5.69 19.18
N SER A 145 3.93 -5.61 18.03
CA SER A 145 2.49 -5.40 18.01
C SER A 145 1.79 -6.55 18.73
N PRO A 146 0.77 -6.26 19.57
CA PRO A 146 0.00 -7.29 20.25
C PRO A 146 -0.75 -8.24 19.31
N ASP A 147 -0.91 -7.85 18.06
CA ASP A 147 -1.54 -8.67 17.02
C ASP A 147 -0.56 -9.66 16.35
N MET A 148 0.72 -9.66 16.74
CA MET A 148 1.75 -10.55 16.17
C MET A 148 1.84 -11.86 16.94
N LEU A 149 1.91 -12.95 16.20
CA LEU A 149 2.11 -14.30 16.72
C LEU A 149 3.60 -14.67 16.64
N PRO A 150 4.31 -14.81 17.76
CA PRO A 150 5.68 -15.31 17.75
C PRO A 150 5.73 -16.70 17.11
N THR A 151 6.61 -16.87 16.11
CA THR A 151 6.71 -18.10 15.33
C THR A 151 8.19 -18.54 15.30
N HIS A 152 8.42 -19.83 15.43
CA HIS A 152 9.78 -20.36 15.52
C HIS A 152 10.31 -20.88 14.20
N ALA A 153 9.48 -21.55 13.43
CA ALA A 153 9.85 -22.08 12.10
C ALA A 153 8.81 -21.66 11.04
N PRO A 154 9.24 -21.41 9.80
CA PRO A 154 8.32 -21.10 8.70
C PRO A 154 7.25 -22.18 8.48
N GLU A 155 7.60 -23.43 8.74
CA GLU A 155 6.73 -24.60 8.59
C GLU A 155 5.57 -24.62 9.59
N ASP A 156 5.70 -23.91 10.72
CA ASP A 156 4.67 -23.81 11.76
C ASP A 156 3.49 -22.91 11.38
N ILE A 157 3.60 -22.13 10.28
CA ILE A 157 2.52 -21.25 9.83
C ILE A 157 1.35 -22.09 9.30
N PRO A 158 0.13 -21.98 9.90
CA PRO A 158 -0.98 -22.89 9.58
C PRO A 158 -1.81 -22.47 8.35
N CYS A 159 -1.46 -21.35 7.68
CA CYS A 159 -2.25 -20.80 6.58
C CYS A 159 -1.38 -20.37 5.40
N GLU A 160 -2.01 -19.97 4.29
CA GLU A 160 -1.35 -19.32 3.16
C GLU A 160 -0.90 -17.90 3.53
N ILE A 161 0.17 -17.44 2.90
CA ILE A 161 0.80 -16.16 3.15
C ILE A 161 0.64 -15.24 1.94
N LEU A 162 0.19 -14.02 2.20
CA LEU A 162 -0.01 -12.96 1.21
C LEU A 162 1.27 -12.18 0.95
N ARG A 163 2.03 -11.90 2.02
CA ARG A 163 3.22 -11.07 1.98
C ARG A 163 4.20 -11.51 3.08
N VAL A 164 5.47 -11.42 2.77
CA VAL A 164 6.56 -11.50 3.74
C VAL A 164 7.24 -10.14 3.81
N SER A 165 7.56 -9.68 5.01
CA SER A 165 8.32 -8.44 5.23
C SER A 165 9.58 -8.74 6.02
N ALA A 166 10.72 -8.24 5.55
CA ALA A 166 11.96 -8.23 6.30
C ALA A 166 12.14 -6.86 6.98
N PHE A 167 12.24 -6.84 8.30
CA PHE A 167 12.80 -5.71 9.01
C PHE A 167 14.33 -5.81 8.96
N CYS A 168 14.98 -4.79 8.48
CA CYS A 168 16.42 -4.76 8.25
C CYS A 168 17.03 -3.59 9.03
N ARG A 169 17.84 -3.87 10.05
CA ARG A 169 18.51 -2.84 10.87
C ARG A 169 19.45 -1.94 10.04
N ASP A 170 19.99 -2.47 8.95
CA ASP A 170 20.84 -1.72 8.02
C ASP A 170 20.04 -0.94 6.98
N GLY A 171 18.71 -1.06 7.00
CA GLY A 171 17.78 -0.44 6.08
C GLY A 171 17.37 -1.34 4.91
N GLY A 172 16.12 -1.19 4.47
CA GLY A 172 15.58 -1.97 3.35
C GLY A 172 16.35 -1.75 2.04
N ILE A 173 16.75 -0.51 1.75
CA ILE A 173 17.52 -0.19 0.55
C ILE A 173 18.90 -0.89 0.56
N ALA A 174 19.58 -0.97 1.71
CA ALA A 174 20.86 -1.63 1.82
C ALA A 174 20.75 -3.14 1.61
N MET A 175 19.61 -3.74 1.99
CA MET A 175 19.35 -5.17 1.88
C MET A 175 18.69 -5.58 0.56
N ASP A 176 18.15 -4.65 -0.20
CA ASP A 176 17.55 -4.94 -1.51
C ASP A 176 18.51 -5.68 -2.47
N PRO A 177 19.79 -5.28 -2.63
CA PRO A 177 20.75 -6.00 -3.47
C PRO A 177 21.08 -7.43 -2.99
N VAL A 178 20.81 -7.75 -1.72
CA VAL A 178 21.00 -9.09 -1.17
C VAL A 178 19.87 -10.03 -1.60
N PHE A 179 18.63 -9.55 -1.56
CA PHE A 179 17.45 -10.40 -1.79
C PHE A 179 16.92 -10.34 -3.23
N ARG A 180 16.92 -9.16 -3.87
CA ARG A 180 16.34 -8.97 -5.21
C ARG A 180 16.90 -9.91 -6.29
N PRO A 181 18.24 -10.14 -6.39
CA PRO A 181 18.79 -10.99 -7.45
C PRO A 181 18.30 -12.45 -7.37
N LYS A 182 17.98 -12.93 -6.17
CA LYS A 182 17.46 -14.29 -5.95
C LYS A 182 15.95 -14.36 -6.18
N TRP A 183 15.20 -13.37 -5.70
CA TRP A 183 13.75 -13.48 -5.56
C TRP A 183 12.97 -12.86 -6.72
N ALA A 184 13.42 -11.72 -7.29
CA ALA A 184 12.74 -11.08 -8.40
C ALA A 184 12.65 -11.97 -9.67
N PRO A 185 13.70 -12.71 -10.08
CA PRO A 185 13.60 -13.61 -11.22
C PRO A 185 12.63 -14.79 -11.02
N ARG A 186 12.24 -15.05 -9.78
CA ARG A 186 11.27 -16.12 -9.42
C ARG A 186 9.83 -15.60 -9.35
N GLY A 187 9.59 -14.37 -9.80
CA GLY A 187 8.27 -13.74 -9.81
C GLY A 187 7.83 -13.20 -8.44
N ILE A 188 8.77 -13.03 -7.51
CA ILE A 188 8.51 -12.38 -6.23
C ILE A 188 8.89 -10.90 -6.35
N ASN A 189 7.91 -10.00 -6.21
CA ASN A 189 8.18 -8.58 -6.11
C ASN A 189 8.98 -8.28 -4.84
N VAL A 190 10.04 -7.51 -4.97
CA VAL A 190 10.87 -7.05 -3.86
C VAL A 190 10.79 -5.54 -3.84
N ALA A 191 10.22 -4.95 -2.80
CA ALA A 191 9.98 -3.52 -2.73
C ALA A 191 10.37 -2.94 -1.37
N VAL A 192 10.98 -1.76 -1.37
CA VAL A 192 11.20 -0.99 -0.14
C VAL A 192 9.89 -0.33 0.24
N GLY A 193 9.24 -0.81 1.30
CA GLY A 193 7.98 -0.28 1.81
C GLY A 193 8.15 0.88 2.79
N ALA A 194 9.26 0.86 3.56
CA ALA A 194 9.66 1.91 4.49
C ALA A 194 11.18 1.84 4.71
N PRO A 195 11.84 2.83 5.37
CA PRO A 195 13.30 2.89 5.47
C PRO A 195 13.98 1.61 5.94
N ALA A 196 13.40 0.90 6.92
CA ALA A 196 13.94 -0.36 7.46
C ALA A 196 13.24 -1.62 6.89
N TRP A 197 12.26 -1.48 6.01
CA TRP A 197 11.39 -2.57 5.59
C TRP A 197 11.57 -2.91 4.12
N LEU A 198 11.70 -4.21 3.85
CA LEU A 198 11.68 -4.78 2.51
C LEU A 198 10.53 -5.78 2.43
N ASP A 199 9.61 -5.56 1.51
CA ASP A 199 8.41 -6.36 1.30
C ASP A 199 8.58 -7.30 0.12
N PHE A 200 8.03 -8.51 0.27
CA PHE A 200 8.04 -9.58 -0.73
C PHE A 200 6.61 -10.07 -0.95
N SER A 201 6.15 -10.06 -2.19
CA SER A 201 4.82 -10.51 -2.57
C SER A 201 4.81 -10.96 -4.04
N VAL A 202 3.83 -11.76 -4.43
CA VAL A 202 3.54 -12.05 -5.85
C VAL A 202 2.62 -11.00 -6.48
N ALA A 203 2.16 -10.03 -5.68
CA ALA A 203 1.36 -8.90 -6.10
C ALA A 203 2.12 -7.58 -5.90
N ASP A 204 1.62 -6.53 -6.50
CA ASP A 204 1.97 -5.15 -6.23
C ASP A 204 0.70 -4.28 -6.17
N LYS A 205 0.84 -3.02 -5.78
CA LYS A 205 -0.31 -2.10 -5.67
C LYS A 205 -1.02 -1.86 -7.01
N ALA A 206 -0.33 -1.99 -8.15
CA ALA A 206 -0.95 -1.88 -9.47
C ALA A 206 -1.86 -3.07 -9.79
N LEU A 207 -1.44 -4.29 -9.44
CA LEU A 207 -2.27 -5.47 -9.60
C LEU A 207 -3.54 -5.36 -8.74
N GLY A 208 -3.40 -5.00 -7.45
CA GLY A 208 -4.55 -4.81 -6.56
C GLY A 208 -5.52 -3.75 -7.10
N LEU A 209 -4.99 -2.59 -7.54
CA LEU A 209 -5.80 -1.53 -8.15
C LEU A 209 -6.51 -2.01 -9.42
N SER A 210 -5.80 -2.73 -10.30
CA SER A 210 -6.38 -3.24 -11.54
C SER A 210 -7.54 -4.20 -11.26
N ARG A 211 -7.40 -5.10 -10.27
CA ARG A 211 -8.46 -6.04 -9.88
C ARG A 211 -9.70 -5.31 -9.32
N VAL A 212 -9.49 -4.29 -8.51
CA VAL A 212 -10.58 -3.44 -8.01
C VAL A 212 -11.26 -2.71 -9.16
N CYS A 213 -10.50 -2.13 -10.07
CA CYS A 213 -11.03 -1.42 -11.24
C CYS A 213 -11.82 -2.35 -12.17
N GLU A 214 -11.33 -3.57 -12.42
CA GLU A 214 -12.05 -4.60 -13.17
C GLU A 214 -13.41 -4.96 -12.50
N ALA A 215 -13.40 -5.20 -11.19
CA ALA A 215 -14.61 -5.56 -10.44
C ALA A 215 -15.66 -4.45 -10.41
N LEU A 216 -15.23 -3.18 -10.43
CA LEU A 216 -16.10 -2.01 -10.42
C LEU A 216 -16.41 -1.45 -11.82
N HIS A 217 -15.83 -2.03 -12.88
CA HIS A 217 -15.95 -1.54 -14.26
C HIS A 217 -15.51 -0.07 -14.41
N ILE A 218 -14.45 0.33 -13.68
CA ILE A 218 -13.86 1.67 -13.75
C ILE A 218 -12.57 1.58 -14.57
N PRO A 219 -12.46 2.32 -15.69
CA PRO A 219 -11.21 2.33 -16.45
C PRO A 219 -10.11 3.04 -15.66
N LEU A 220 -8.87 2.55 -15.77
CA LEU A 220 -7.70 3.12 -15.07
C LEU A 220 -7.45 4.59 -15.41
N SER A 221 -7.90 5.06 -16.59
CA SER A 221 -7.87 6.48 -16.98
C SER A 221 -8.78 7.38 -16.13
N GLU A 222 -9.73 6.82 -15.38
CA GLU A 222 -10.63 7.52 -14.46
C GLU A 222 -10.23 7.34 -12.99
N VAL A 223 -8.97 6.93 -12.76
CA VAL A 223 -8.38 6.73 -11.43
C VAL A 223 -7.37 7.81 -11.12
N ALA A 224 -7.48 8.45 -9.95
CA ALA A 224 -6.40 9.21 -9.35
C ALA A 224 -5.69 8.34 -8.31
N ALA A 225 -4.35 8.37 -8.29
CA ALA A 225 -3.55 7.61 -7.34
C ALA A 225 -2.57 8.50 -6.59
N PHE A 226 -2.39 8.25 -5.28
CA PHE A 226 -1.48 8.97 -4.40
C PHE A 226 -0.51 8.01 -3.72
N GLY A 227 0.77 8.39 -3.62
CA GLY A 227 1.80 7.61 -2.95
C GLY A 227 3.08 8.40 -2.74
N ASP A 228 4.03 7.88 -1.95
CA ASP A 228 5.27 8.56 -1.60
C ASP A 228 6.53 7.70 -1.72
N SER A 229 6.39 6.38 -1.94
CA SER A 229 7.51 5.45 -1.87
C SER A 229 7.63 4.54 -3.10
N TYR A 230 8.67 3.73 -3.14
CA TYR A 230 8.98 2.84 -4.27
C TYR A 230 7.89 1.79 -4.53
N ASN A 231 7.22 1.30 -3.48
CA ASN A 231 6.12 0.34 -3.61
C ASN A 231 4.85 0.95 -4.21
N ASP A 232 4.75 2.29 -4.30
CA ASP A 232 3.63 3.00 -4.93
C ASP A 232 3.82 3.19 -6.45
N LEU A 233 5.07 3.14 -6.93
CA LEU A 233 5.37 3.43 -8.32
C LEU A 233 4.56 2.60 -9.32
N PRO A 234 4.35 1.27 -9.13
CA PRO A 234 3.49 0.51 -10.02
C PRO A 234 2.06 1.07 -10.09
N MET A 235 1.45 1.41 -8.95
CA MET A 235 0.12 2.00 -8.88
C MET A 235 0.07 3.38 -9.55
N LEU A 236 1.03 4.26 -9.23
CA LEU A 236 1.11 5.60 -9.81
C LEU A 236 1.27 5.57 -11.33
N ARG A 237 2.11 4.67 -11.86
CA ARG A 237 2.32 4.51 -13.31
C ARG A 237 1.10 3.95 -14.04
N THR A 238 0.21 3.29 -13.32
CA THR A 238 -0.98 2.63 -13.87
C THR A 238 -2.20 3.56 -13.88
N ALA A 239 -2.30 4.48 -12.93
CA ALA A 239 -3.41 5.41 -12.79
C ALA A 239 -3.42 6.50 -13.87
N GLY A 240 -4.62 6.96 -14.23
CA GLY A 240 -4.81 8.05 -15.19
C GLY A 240 -4.31 9.40 -14.68
N GLU A 241 -4.37 9.63 -13.37
CA GLU A 241 -3.90 10.86 -12.72
C GLU A 241 -3.04 10.52 -11.48
N PRO A 242 -1.73 10.30 -11.65
CA PRO A 242 -0.82 10.00 -10.53
C PRO A 242 -0.43 11.25 -9.76
N TRP A 243 -0.28 11.11 -8.44
CA TRP A 243 0.23 12.15 -7.55
C TRP A 243 1.29 11.57 -6.62
N LEU A 244 2.52 11.98 -6.80
CA LEU A 244 3.61 11.66 -5.89
C LEU A 244 3.67 12.72 -4.78
N MET A 245 3.72 12.28 -3.52
CA MET A 245 3.85 13.20 -2.39
C MET A 245 5.20 13.90 -2.41
N SER A 246 5.23 15.18 -2.03
CA SER A 246 6.45 16.01 -2.02
C SER A 246 7.51 15.55 -1.02
N ILE A 247 7.15 14.68 -0.07
CA ILE A 247 8.10 14.05 0.88
C ILE A 247 8.86 12.87 0.25
N ALA A 248 8.43 12.40 -0.92
CA ALA A 248 9.11 11.32 -1.65
C ALA A 248 10.56 11.69 -1.98
N ARG A 249 11.39 10.68 -2.17
CA ARG A 249 12.80 10.88 -2.54
C ARG A 249 12.97 11.68 -3.84
N PRO A 250 14.01 12.54 -3.94
CA PRO A 250 14.22 13.39 -5.11
C PRO A 250 14.25 12.63 -6.46
N GLU A 251 14.84 11.43 -6.47
CA GLU A 251 14.89 10.59 -7.67
C GLU A 251 13.49 10.15 -8.15
N LEU A 252 12.54 9.93 -7.25
CA LEU A 252 11.15 9.61 -7.59
C LEU A 252 10.42 10.86 -8.08
N GLN A 253 10.66 12.03 -7.46
CA GLN A 253 10.04 13.28 -7.85
C GLN A 253 10.37 13.68 -9.29
N ALA A 254 11.57 13.33 -9.78
CA ALA A 254 11.98 13.61 -11.16
C ALA A 254 11.10 12.89 -12.20
N GLU A 255 10.63 11.66 -11.89
CA GLU A 255 9.74 10.89 -12.76
C GLU A 255 8.34 11.50 -12.84
N PHE A 256 7.86 12.09 -11.75
CA PHE A 256 6.50 12.64 -11.62
C PHE A 256 6.46 14.17 -11.68
N ALA A 257 7.39 14.81 -12.37
CA ALA A 257 7.42 16.27 -12.54
C ALA A 257 6.07 16.77 -13.09
N GLY A 258 5.45 17.73 -12.41
CA GLY A 258 4.09 18.21 -12.71
C GLY A 258 2.95 17.48 -11.99
N HIS A 259 3.24 16.37 -11.30
CA HIS A 259 2.29 15.58 -10.52
C HIS A 259 2.76 15.42 -9.05
N ILE A 260 3.35 16.46 -8.50
CA ILE A 260 3.79 16.49 -7.10
C ILE A 260 2.68 17.06 -6.21
N CYS A 261 2.28 16.29 -5.21
CA CYS A 261 1.28 16.66 -4.21
C CYS A 261 1.96 17.15 -2.93
N THR A 262 1.73 18.39 -2.54
CA THR A 262 2.21 18.96 -1.28
C THR A 262 1.17 18.91 -0.17
N ASP A 263 -0.12 18.84 -0.54
CA ASP A 263 -1.25 18.79 0.37
C ASP A 263 -2.33 17.89 -0.24
N ILE A 264 -2.46 16.68 0.31
CA ILE A 264 -3.45 15.71 -0.16
C ILE A 264 -4.88 16.20 0.07
N ASN A 265 -5.15 16.90 1.18
CA ASN A 265 -6.48 17.43 1.46
C ASN A 265 -6.91 18.49 0.43
N ALA A 266 -5.98 19.30 -0.07
CA ALA A 266 -6.26 20.23 -1.16
C ALA A 266 -6.65 19.49 -2.44
N GLN A 267 -5.98 18.38 -2.77
CA GLN A 267 -6.35 17.55 -3.92
C GLN A 267 -7.71 16.85 -3.73
N LEU A 268 -7.98 16.31 -2.54
CA LEU A 268 -9.28 15.69 -2.24
C LEU A 268 -10.43 16.70 -2.37
N ARG A 269 -10.26 17.95 -1.88
CA ARG A 269 -11.24 19.04 -2.07
C ARG A 269 -11.46 19.37 -3.55
N ARG A 270 -10.41 19.36 -4.36
CA ARG A 270 -10.50 19.57 -5.81
C ARG A 270 -11.37 18.50 -6.48
N TYR A 271 -11.17 17.21 -6.14
CA TYR A 271 -12.00 16.13 -6.66
C TYR A 271 -13.45 16.20 -6.15
N LEU A 272 -13.64 16.59 -4.89
CA LEU A 272 -14.98 16.79 -4.33
C LEU A 272 -15.74 17.88 -5.06
N ALA A 273 -15.11 19.03 -5.31
CA ALA A 273 -15.71 20.13 -6.07
C ALA A 273 -16.08 19.70 -7.50
N ALA A 274 -15.23 18.90 -8.17
CA ALA A 274 -15.51 18.36 -9.49
C ALA A 274 -16.66 17.33 -9.48
N ALA A 275 -16.78 16.52 -8.43
CA ALA A 275 -17.86 15.56 -8.27
C ALA A 275 -19.24 16.25 -8.01
N GLY A 276 -19.25 17.34 -7.20
CA GLY A 276 -20.47 18.12 -6.90
C GLY A 276 -21.07 18.86 -8.10
N GLN A 277 -20.35 19.00 -9.20
CA GLN A 277 -20.89 19.55 -10.45
C GLN A 277 -21.75 18.54 -11.26
N ARG A 278 -21.98 17.33 -10.72
CA ARG A 278 -22.77 16.25 -11.35
C ARG A 278 -24.28 16.32 -11.05
N THR A 279 -24.69 17.16 -10.09
CA THR A 279 -26.09 17.38 -9.70
C THR A 279 -26.65 18.61 -10.37
#